data_49a12185321481a7e1a096a790d05d3c
#
_entry.id   49a12185321481a7e1a096a790d05d3c
#
_cell.length_a   1.000
_cell.length_b   1.000
_cell.length_c   1.000
_cell.angle_alpha   90.00
_cell.angle_beta   90.00
_cell.angle_gamma   90.00
#
_symmetry.space_group_name_H-M   'P 1'
#
loop_
_entity.id
_entity.type
_entity.pdbx_description
1 polymer ?
#
loop_
_entity_poly.entity_id
_entity_poly.type
_entity_poly.pdbx_seq_one_letter_code
_entity_poly.pdbx_strand_id
1 'polypeptide(L)'
;MSGYYSLLDWDGITSGTFVGIQNYIELFTEKSLGFGPTVRNAFIFAGLSVFLQLPLALLLALTLTKGIKGERFFVAVFFIPVLLSTTVIGQLWMKIYNPQYGIVNSFLHAVGLDTWCKTWLGDQKYALAACFIPMLWQYVGYHMLLMYGGIKSLSPDIREAAKIDGANDHQLSRYITIPMIKPVLRMCVIFAVTGSLKAFDLIYVLTGGGPAHASEVPSTLMINMIFDRSRYGLGSSIAMFIIFLCFFFAILIKRCFRTEVD
;
A
#
# COMPACT_ATOMS: atom_id res chain seq x y z
N MET A 1 -3.06 25.47 1.29
CA MET A 1 -4.51 25.77 1.30
C MET A 1 -5.31 24.83 2.20
N SER A 2 -5.18 23.50 2.09
CA SER A 2 -5.95 22.55 2.93
C SER A 2 -5.80 22.79 4.44
N GLY A 3 -4.62 23.23 4.92
CA GLY A 3 -4.42 23.57 6.34
C GLY A 3 -5.27 24.75 6.81
N TYR A 4 -5.54 25.73 5.95
CA TYR A 4 -6.45 26.82 6.28
C TYR A 4 -7.92 26.37 6.26
N TYR A 5 -8.32 25.62 5.23
CA TYR A 5 -9.68 25.10 5.12
C TYR A 5 -10.04 24.10 6.23
N SER A 6 -9.06 23.39 6.79
CA SER A 6 -9.29 22.49 7.92
C SER A 6 -9.75 23.20 9.21
N LEU A 7 -9.54 24.52 9.29
CA LEU A 7 -9.95 25.37 10.42
C LEU A 7 -11.28 26.09 10.16
N LEU A 8 -11.92 25.83 9.03
CA LEU A 8 -13.20 26.43 8.65
C LEU A 8 -14.31 25.38 8.67
N ASP A 9 -15.50 25.78 9.07
CA ASP A 9 -16.73 25.12 8.65
C ASP A 9 -17.11 25.67 7.28
N TRP A 10 -16.92 24.86 6.23
CA TRP A 10 -17.04 25.29 4.85
C TRP A 10 -17.58 24.18 3.95
N ASP A 11 -18.55 24.55 3.13
CA ASP A 11 -19.23 23.69 2.16
C ASP A 11 -18.62 23.74 0.74
N GLY A 12 -17.56 24.55 0.54
CA GLY A 12 -16.91 24.73 -0.77
C GLY A 12 -17.53 25.84 -1.62
N ILE A 13 -18.68 26.41 -1.26
CA ILE A 13 -19.44 27.37 -2.06
C ILE A 13 -19.64 28.69 -1.31
N THR A 14 -20.09 28.62 -0.08
CA THR A 14 -20.39 29.80 0.75
C THR A 14 -19.13 30.38 1.41
N SER A 15 -19.28 31.54 2.05
CA SER A 15 -18.18 32.05 2.90
C SER A 15 -18.05 31.18 4.13
N GLY A 16 -16.95 30.42 4.22
CA GLY A 16 -16.67 29.55 5.37
C GLY A 16 -16.53 30.33 6.69
N THR A 17 -17.02 29.77 7.78
CA THR A 17 -16.86 30.33 9.12
C THR A 17 -15.64 29.72 9.82
N PHE A 18 -14.85 30.57 10.50
CA PHE A 18 -13.69 30.08 11.24
C PHE A 18 -14.13 29.34 12.53
N VAL A 19 -13.79 28.04 12.62
CA VAL A 19 -14.15 27.17 13.76
C VAL A 19 -12.91 26.63 14.49
N GLY A 20 -11.70 27.07 14.11
CA GLY A 20 -10.47 26.60 14.73
C GLY A 20 -10.29 25.09 14.59
N ILE A 21 -10.03 24.40 15.69
CA ILE A 21 -9.77 22.95 15.71
C ILE A 21 -11.03 22.08 15.80
N GLN A 22 -12.23 22.67 15.66
CA GLN A 22 -13.48 21.94 15.85
C GLN A 22 -13.65 20.75 14.90
N ASN A 23 -13.24 20.89 13.62
CA ASN A 23 -13.24 19.78 12.65
C ASN A 23 -12.40 18.58 13.14
N TYR A 24 -11.27 18.84 13.79
CA TYR A 24 -10.43 17.78 14.36
C TYR A 24 -11.08 17.12 15.57
N ILE A 25 -11.72 17.92 16.45
CA ILE A 25 -12.46 17.38 17.59
C ILE A 25 -13.58 16.49 17.09
N GLU A 26 -14.39 16.96 16.15
CA GLU A 26 -15.47 16.20 15.54
C GLU A 26 -14.96 14.90 14.91
N LEU A 27 -13.84 14.95 14.16
CA LEU A 27 -13.25 13.80 13.51
C LEU A 27 -12.93 12.65 14.48
N PHE A 28 -12.48 12.97 15.70
CA PHE A 28 -12.12 11.97 16.70
C PHE A 28 -13.25 11.61 17.68
N THR A 29 -14.24 12.48 17.88
CA THR A 29 -15.32 12.27 18.84
C THR A 29 -16.59 11.71 18.21
N GLU A 30 -16.88 12.09 16.96
CA GLU A 30 -18.10 11.68 16.27
C GLU A 30 -17.95 10.27 15.66
N LYS A 31 -18.50 9.28 16.37
CA LYS A 31 -18.41 7.87 15.97
C LYS A 31 -19.12 7.56 14.66
N SER A 32 -20.15 8.32 14.30
CA SER A 32 -20.93 8.15 13.07
C SER A 32 -20.10 8.41 11.81
N LEU A 33 -19.00 9.16 11.92
CA LEU A 33 -18.07 9.40 10.80
C LEU A 33 -17.25 8.17 10.42
N GLY A 34 -17.09 7.19 11.32
CA GLY A 34 -16.31 5.99 11.06
C GLY A 34 -14.81 6.23 10.93
N PHE A 35 -14.28 7.37 11.37
CA PHE A 35 -12.88 7.74 11.17
C PHE A 35 -11.88 6.76 11.83
N GLY A 36 -12.13 6.31 13.05
CA GLY A 36 -11.29 5.33 13.73
C GLY A 36 -11.10 4.02 12.95
N PRO A 37 -12.17 3.36 12.50
CA PRO A 37 -12.11 2.22 11.59
C PRO A 37 -11.31 2.48 10.30
N THR A 38 -11.46 3.66 9.66
CA THR A 38 -10.72 3.96 8.42
C THR A 38 -9.22 4.06 8.67
N VAL A 39 -8.81 4.69 9.77
CA VAL A 39 -7.41 4.77 10.19
C VAL A 39 -6.85 3.37 10.49
N ARG A 40 -7.61 2.53 11.21
CA ARG A 40 -7.22 1.13 11.45
C ARG A 40 -6.99 0.38 10.15
N ASN A 41 -7.87 0.52 9.15
CA ASN A 41 -7.73 -0.13 7.85
C ASN A 41 -6.45 0.32 7.12
N ALA A 42 -6.12 1.62 7.15
CA ALA A 42 -4.88 2.13 6.58
C ALA A 42 -3.63 1.54 7.27
N PHE A 43 -3.66 1.38 8.60
CA PHE A 43 -2.58 0.70 9.32
C PHE A 43 -2.49 -0.79 9.02
N ILE A 44 -3.61 -1.49 8.80
CA ILE A 44 -3.62 -2.88 8.34
C ILE A 44 -2.94 -2.97 6.97
N PHE A 45 -3.27 -2.09 6.03
CA PHE A 45 -2.59 -2.03 4.73
C PHE A 45 -1.09 -1.75 4.87
N ALA A 46 -0.69 -0.80 5.71
CA ALA A 46 0.71 -0.51 5.95
C ALA A 46 1.44 -1.73 6.55
N GLY A 47 0.83 -2.41 7.51
CA GLY A 47 1.37 -3.65 8.08
C GLY A 47 1.51 -4.76 7.05
N LEU A 48 0.47 -5.02 6.25
CA LEU A 48 0.52 -6.02 5.17
C LEU A 48 1.56 -5.66 4.10
N SER A 49 1.71 -4.38 3.77
CA SER A 49 2.74 -3.93 2.82
C SER A 49 4.15 -4.18 3.37
N VAL A 50 4.40 -3.88 4.64
CA VAL A 50 5.73 -4.07 5.25
C VAL A 50 6.04 -5.55 5.48
N PHE A 51 5.08 -6.34 5.99
CA PHE A 51 5.35 -7.72 6.44
C PHE A 51 5.04 -8.79 5.40
N LEU A 52 4.29 -8.48 4.35
CA LEU A 52 3.98 -9.42 3.27
C LEU A 52 4.55 -8.95 1.93
N GLN A 53 4.23 -7.75 1.49
CA GLN A 53 4.62 -7.25 0.16
C GLN A 53 6.14 -7.02 0.04
N LEU A 54 6.78 -6.35 1.00
CA LEU A 54 8.23 -6.10 0.94
C LEU A 54 9.08 -7.38 1.05
N PRO A 55 8.78 -8.37 1.92
CA PRO A 55 9.48 -9.63 1.92
C PRO A 55 9.34 -10.41 0.61
N LEU A 56 8.14 -10.42 0.00
CA LEU A 56 7.94 -11.02 -1.32
C LEU A 56 8.77 -10.30 -2.40
N ALA A 57 8.77 -8.97 -2.41
CA ALA A 57 9.56 -8.17 -3.32
C ALA A 57 11.08 -8.42 -3.16
N LEU A 58 11.56 -8.52 -1.92
CA LEU A 58 12.95 -8.85 -1.62
C LEU A 58 13.32 -10.26 -2.09
N LEU A 59 12.46 -11.24 -1.85
CA LEU A 59 12.66 -12.62 -2.29
C LEU A 59 12.77 -12.69 -3.83
N LEU A 60 11.90 -12.00 -4.54
CA LEU A 60 11.96 -11.88 -6.01
C LEU A 60 13.25 -11.21 -6.46
N ALA A 61 13.65 -10.08 -5.85
CA ALA A 61 14.86 -9.36 -6.19
C ALA A 61 16.12 -10.22 -5.98
N LEU A 62 16.22 -10.89 -4.83
CA LEU A 62 17.33 -11.82 -4.53
C LEU A 62 17.40 -13.00 -5.50
N THR A 63 16.23 -13.52 -5.91
CA THR A 63 16.17 -14.65 -6.86
C THR A 63 16.60 -14.22 -8.26
N LEU A 64 16.07 -13.08 -8.73
CA LEU A 64 16.39 -12.56 -10.06
C LEU A 64 17.86 -12.15 -10.21
N THR A 65 18.48 -11.61 -9.15
CA THR A 65 19.88 -11.19 -9.18
C THR A 65 20.90 -12.33 -9.18
N LYS A 66 20.45 -13.60 -9.06
CA LYS A 66 21.33 -14.79 -9.18
C LYS A 66 21.75 -15.11 -10.63
N GLY A 67 21.26 -14.39 -11.63
CA GLY A 67 21.59 -14.62 -13.04
C GLY A 67 20.78 -15.76 -13.66
N ILE A 68 19.51 -15.90 -13.30
CA ILE A 68 18.62 -16.91 -13.87
C ILE A 68 18.38 -16.65 -15.37
N LYS A 69 18.18 -17.72 -16.14
CA LYS A 69 17.78 -17.59 -17.54
C LYS A 69 16.47 -16.81 -17.67
N GLY A 70 16.46 -15.76 -18.48
CA GLY A 70 15.27 -14.90 -18.65
C GLY A 70 15.12 -13.81 -17.57
N GLU A 71 16.14 -13.50 -16.77
CA GLU A 71 16.12 -12.47 -15.74
C GLU A 71 15.41 -11.18 -16.19
N ARG A 72 15.81 -10.61 -17.34
CA ARG A 72 15.22 -9.37 -17.88
C ARG A 72 13.74 -9.50 -18.21
N PHE A 73 13.32 -10.65 -18.70
CA PHE A 73 11.91 -10.94 -18.99
C PHE A 73 11.10 -10.97 -17.70
N PHE A 74 11.54 -11.67 -16.67
CA PHE A 74 10.83 -11.72 -15.39
C PHE A 74 10.78 -10.36 -14.70
N VAL A 75 11.87 -9.58 -14.72
CA VAL A 75 11.87 -8.20 -14.20
C VAL A 75 10.78 -7.37 -14.89
N ALA A 76 10.68 -7.44 -16.22
CA ALA A 76 9.66 -6.73 -16.97
C ALA A 76 8.24 -7.21 -16.61
N VAL A 77 7.99 -8.52 -16.56
CA VAL A 77 6.70 -9.12 -16.25
C VAL A 77 6.19 -8.71 -14.87
N PHE A 78 7.04 -8.74 -13.84
CA PHE A 78 6.67 -8.29 -12.50
C PHE A 78 6.45 -6.77 -12.41
N PHE A 79 7.08 -5.99 -13.28
CA PHE A 79 6.94 -4.54 -13.29
C PHE A 79 5.75 -4.03 -14.12
N ILE A 80 5.28 -4.79 -15.13
CA ILE A 80 4.14 -4.40 -15.98
C ILE A 80 2.92 -3.92 -15.19
N PRO A 81 2.47 -4.57 -14.10
CA PRO A 81 1.29 -4.12 -13.36
C PRO A 81 1.38 -2.68 -12.85
N VAL A 82 2.58 -2.21 -12.53
CA VAL A 82 2.81 -0.83 -12.06
C VAL A 82 2.56 0.20 -13.15
N LEU A 83 2.77 -0.17 -14.42
CA LEU A 83 2.60 0.72 -15.57
C LEU A 83 1.13 0.89 -15.99
N LEU A 84 0.26 -0.01 -15.52
CA LEU A 84 -1.16 0.03 -15.84
C LEU A 84 -1.88 1.09 -14.99
N SER A 85 -2.88 1.74 -15.58
CA SER A 85 -3.76 2.63 -14.82
C SER A 85 -4.46 1.86 -13.68
N THR A 86 -4.47 2.44 -12.49
CA THR A 86 -5.13 1.85 -11.32
C THR A 86 -6.62 1.60 -11.57
N THR A 87 -7.29 2.44 -12.36
CA THR A 87 -8.68 2.24 -12.77
C THR A 87 -8.83 0.97 -13.60
N VAL A 88 -7.93 0.73 -14.56
CA VAL A 88 -7.94 -0.50 -15.40
C VAL A 88 -7.72 -1.73 -14.52
N ILE A 89 -6.76 -1.66 -13.60
CA ILE A 89 -6.51 -2.74 -12.63
C ILE A 89 -7.76 -3.00 -11.77
N GLY A 90 -8.39 -1.94 -11.25
CA GLY A 90 -9.62 -2.05 -10.47
C GLY A 90 -10.73 -2.75 -11.25
N GLN A 91 -10.98 -2.32 -12.50
CA GLN A 91 -11.97 -2.94 -13.37
C GLN A 91 -11.67 -4.42 -13.69
N LEU A 92 -10.39 -4.74 -13.91
CA LEU A 92 -9.95 -6.12 -14.11
C LEU A 92 -10.25 -6.98 -12.88
N TRP A 93 -9.87 -6.52 -11.69
CA TRP A 93 -10.07 -7.26 -10.46
C TRP A 93 -11.55 -7.36 -10.05
N MET A 94 -12.40 -6.38 -10.37
CA MET A 94 -13.85 -6.50 -10.22
C MET A 94 -14.40 -7.67 -11.04
N LYS A 95 -13.88 -7.92 -12.26
CA LYS A 95 -14.24 -9.08 -13.07
C LYS A 95 -13.71 -10.39 -12.50
N ILE A 96 -12.46 -10.38 -12.00
CA ILE A 96 -11.82 -11.53 -11.36
C ILE A 96 -12.57 -11.96 -10.10
N TYR A 97 -13.06 -11.00 -9.30
CA TYR A 97 -13.81 -11.24 -8.06
C TYR A 97 -15.31 -11.38 -8.25
N ASN A 98 -15.83 -11.32 -9.48
CA ASN A 98 -17.27 -11.46 -9.71
C ASN A 98 -17.79 -12.78 -9.11
N PRO A 99 -18.88 -12.75 -8.28
CA PRO A 99 -19.36 -13.94 -7.60
C PRO A 99 -19.88 -15.04 -8.54
N GLN A 100 -20.41 -14.67 -9.71
CA GLN A 100 -21.11 -15.59 -10.63
C GLN A 100 -20.17 -16.17 -11.71
N TYR A 101 -19.30 -15.33 -12.30
CA TYR A 101 -18.46 -15.71 -13.43
C TYR A 101 -16.97 -15.36 -13.23
N GLY A 102 -16.59 -14.87 -12.05
CA GLY A 102 -15.22 -14.48 -11.76
C GLY A 102 -14.29 -15.68 -11.63
N ILE A 103 -13.04 -15.47 -12.08
CA ILE A 103 -12.03 -16.54 -12.15
C ILE A 103 -11.76 -17.15 -10.76
N VAL A 104 -11.79 -16.36 -9.69
CA VAL A 104 -11.50 -16.85 -8.33
C VAL A 104 -12.56 -17.89 -7.90
N ASN A 105 -13.85 -17.56 -7.96
CA ASN A 105 -14.89 -18.50 -7.58
C ASN A 105 -14.98 -19.67 -8.56
N SER A 106 -14.81 -19.44 -9.86
CA SER A 106 -14.80 -20.52 -10.86
C SER A 106 -13.68 -21.54 -10.60
N PHE A 107 -12.49 -21.07 -10.22
CA PHE A 107 -11.37 -21.93 -9.83
C PHE A 107 -11.69 -22.71 -8.54
N LEU A 108 -12.25 -22.04 -7.52
CA LEU A 108 -12.62 -22.69 -6.26
C LEU A 108 -13.67 -23.80 -6.48
N HIS A 109 -14.67 -23.56 -7.34
CA HIS A 109 -15.65 -24.58 -7.77
C HIS A 109 -14.96 -25.76 -8.48
N ALA A 110 -14.06 -25.48 -9.41
CA ALA A 110 -13.38 -26.53 -10.19
C ALA A 110 -12.52 -27.45 -9.30
N VAL A 111 -11.99 -26.97 -8.18
CA VAL A 111 -11.21 -27.77 -7.22
C VAL A 111 -12.05 -28.33 -6.05
N GLY A 112 -13.39 -28.17 -6.09
CA GLY A 112 -14.30 -28.69 -5.06
C GLY A 112 -14.33 -27.91 -3.75
N LEU A 113 -13.87 -26.64 -3.76
CA LEU A 113 -13.86 -25.75 -2.60
C LEU A 113 -15.04 -24.77 -2.59
N ASP A 114 -16.25 -25.25 -2.85
CA ASP A 114 -17.47 -24.42 -2.95
C ASP A 114 -17.75 -23.59 -1.71
N THR A 115 -17.44 -24.09 -0.53
CA THR A 115 -17.61 -23.40 0.74
C THR A 115 -16.75 -22.14 0.88
N TRP A 116 -15.69 -22.02 0.07
CA TRP A 116 -14.78 -20.88 0.03
C TRP A 116 -15.21 -19.80 -0.98
N CYS A 117 -16.18 -20.10 -1.84
CA CYS A 117 -16.73 -19.12 -2.75
C CYS A 117 -17.45 -18.01 -1.98
N LYS A 118 -17.07 -16.74 -2.24
CA LYS A 118 -17.55 -15.56 -1.51
C LYS A 118 -17.91 -14.44 -2.48
N THR A 119 -18.67 -13.49 -1.97
CA THR A 119 -18.86 -12.16 -2.58
C THR A 119 -17.71 -11.25 -2.13
N TRP A 120 -16.50 -11.49 -2.66
CA TRP A 120 -15.24 -10.94 -2.17
C TRP A 120 -15.27 -9.45 -1.85
N LEU A 121 -15.85 -8.63 -2.72
CA LEU A 121 -15.96 -7.19 -2.55
C LEU A 121 -17.25 -6.75 -1.85
N GLY A 122 -18.26 -7.62 -1.77
CA GLY A 122 -19.56 -7.33 -1.18
C GLY A 122 -19.73 -7.83 0.26
N ASP A 123 -18.76 -8.55 0.80
CA ASP A 123 -18.78 -9.06 2.17
C ASP A 123 -17.85 -8.24 3.07
N GLN A 124 -18.37 -7.70 4.17
CA GLN A 124 -17.63 -6.87 5.13
C GLN A 124 -16.37 -7.57 5.66
N LYS A 125 -16.40 -8.89 5.81
CA LYS A 125 -15.29 -9.67 6.35
C LYS A 125 -14.12 -9.78 5.38
N TYR A 126 -14.39 -9.80 4.07
CA TYR A 126 -13.39 -10.09 3.04
C TYR A 126 -12.98 -8.87 2.22
N ALA A 127 -13.83 -7.82 2.17
CA ALA A 127 -13.63 -6.66 1.30
C ALA A 127 -12.25 -5.99 1.47
N LEU A 128 -11.79 -5.82 2.71
CA LEU A 128 -10.49 -5.19 2.99
C LEU A 128 -9.33 -6.03 2.42
N ALA A 129 -9.34 -7.35 2.66
CA ALA A 129 -8.34 -8.27 2.13
C ALA A 129 -8.40 -8.35 0.59
N ALA A 130 -9.63 -8.37 0.03
CA ALA A 130 -9.85 -8.36 -1.41
C ALA A 130 -9.33 -7.09 -2.08
N CYS A 131 -9.34 -5.95 -1.41
CA CYS A 131 -8.70 -4.72 -1.90
C CYS A 131 -7.16 -4.79 -1.80
N PHE A 132 -6.61 -5.49 -0.81
CA PHE A 132 -5.15 -5.58 -0.64
C PHE A 132 -4.46 -6.44 -1.69
N ILE A 133 -5.07 -7.55 -2.12
CA ILE A 133 -4.46 -8.48 -3.09
C ILE A 133 -4.11 -7.79 -4.43
N PRO A 134 -5.02 -7.03 -5.08
CA PRO A 134 -4.69 -6.26 -6.27
C PRO A 134 -3.58 -5.23 -6.04
N MET A 135 -3.59 -4.56 -4.88
CA MET A 135 -2.55 -3.60 -4.51
C MET A 135 -1.20 -4.28 -4.35
N LEU A 136 -1.14 -5.44 -3.68
CA LEU A 136 0.08 -6.24 -3.56
C LEU A 136 0.59 -6.64 -4.94
N TRP A 137 -0.27 -7.18 -5.80
CA TRP A 137 0.08 -7.58 -7.16
C TRP A 137 0.61 -6.41 -7.99
N GLN A 138 0.00 -5.22 -7.87
CA GLN A 138 0.42 -4.02 -8.60
C GLN A 138 1.79 -3.53 -8.13
N TYR A 139 2.04 -3.46 -6.83
CA TYR A 139 3.21 -2.76 -6.28
C TYR A 139 4.36 -3.68 -5.84
N VAL A 140 4.19 -5.00 -5.80
CA VAL A 140 5.30 -5.91 -5.47
C VAL A 140 6.46 -5.77 -6.45
N GLY A 141 6.16 -5.63 -7.75
CA GLY A 141 7.17 -5.42 -8.80
C GLY A 141 7.91 -4.09 -8.69
N TYR A 142 7.24 -3.04 -8.22
CA TYR A 142 7.87 -1.74 -7.95
C TYR A 142 8.97 -1.85 -6.89
N HIS A 143 8.62 -2.41 -5.74
CA HIS A 143 9.58 -2.61 -4.66
C HIS A 143 10.68 -3.61 -5.03
N MET A 144 10.32 -4.67 -5.75
CA MET A 144 11.27 -5.64 -6.30
C MET A 144 12.29 -4.95 -7.20
N LEU A 145 11.87 -4.07 -8.10
CA LEU A 145 12.77 -3.37 -9.03
C LEU A 145 13.73 -2.44 -8.29
N LEU A 146 13.28 -1.72 -7.27
CA LEU A 146 14.15 -0.89 -6.43
C LEU A 146 15.23 -1.72 -5.72
N MET A 147 14.82 -2.83 -5.09
CA MET A 147 15.74 -3.73 -4.40
C MET A 147 16.68 -4.44 -5.38
N TYR A 148 16.17 -4.87 -6.54
CA TYR A 148 16.96 -5.46 -7.62
C TYR A 148 18.05 -4.49 -8.08
N GLY A 149 17.72 -3.22 -8.36
CA GLY A 149 18.69 -2.19 -8.72
C GLY A 149 19.74 -1.97 -7.61
N GLY A 150 19.32 -1.92 -6.34
CA GLY A 150 20.21 -1.83 -5.21
C GLY A 150 21.18 -3.02 -5.10
N ILE A 151 20.71 -4.24 -5.34
CA ILE A 151 21.57 -5.43 -5.34
C ILE A 151 22.57 -5.44 -6.53
N LYS A 152 22.10 -5.02 -7.71
CA LYS A 152 22.94 -4.96 -8.91
C LYS A 152 24.00 -3.86 -8.85
N SER A 153 23.83 -2.84 -8.03
CA SER A 153 24.83 -1.79 -7.83
C SER A 153 25.98 -2.17 -6.90
N LEU A 154 25.88 -3.32 -6.20
CA LEU A 154 26.97 -3.83 -5.36
C LEU A 154 28.11 -4.38 -6.25
N SER A 155 29.37 -4.11 -5.81
CA SER A 155 30.54 -4.66 -6.54
C SER A 155 30.49 -6.18 -6.64
N PRO A 156 30.71 -6.75 -7.84
CA PRO A 156 30.84 -8.19 -8.03
C PRO A 156 31.92 -8.82 -7.15
N ASP A 157 33.02 -8.09 -6.91
CA ASP A 157 34.16 -8.56 -6.14
C ASP A 157 33.77 -8.97 -4.70
N ILE A 158 32.83 -8.25 -4.08
CA ILE A 158 32.34 -8.58 -2.74
C ILE A 158 31.67 -9.94 -2.73
N ARG A 159 30.90 -10.24 -3.78
CA ARG A 159 30.19 -11.52 -3.92
C ARG A 159 31.16 -12.67 -4.23
N GLU A 160 32.19 -12.39 -5.05
CA GLU A 160 33.25 -13.36 -5.40
C GLU A 160 34.10 -13.68 -4.19
N ALA A 161 34.57 -12.65 -3.43
CA ALA A 161 35.33 -12.85 -2.22
C ALA A 161 34.58 -13.72 -1.20
N ALA A 162 33.29 -13.41 -0.96
CA ALA A 162 32.47 -14.20 -0.05
C ALA A 162 32.30 -15.67 -0.49
N LYS A 163 32.24 -15.92 -1.79
CA LYS A 163 32.20 -17.30 -2.32
C LYS A 163 33.52 -18.03 -2.13
N ILE A 164 34.66 -17.33 -2.30
CA ILE A 164 36.01 -17.89 -2.05
C ILE A 164 36.11 -18.24 -0.55
N ASP A 165 35.57 -17.44 0.33
CA ASP A 165 35.51 -17.71 1.79
C ASP A 165 34.49 -18.81 2.16
N GLY A 166 33.84 -19.45 1.18
CA GLY A 166 32.93 -20.58 1.39
C GLY A 166 31.49 -20.20 1.76
N ALA A 167 31.09 -18.94 1.60
CA ALA A 167 29.72 -18.53 1.87
C ALA A 167 28.75 -19.15 0.84
N ASN A 168 27.70 -19.80 1.34
CA ASN A 168 26.61 -20.25 0.48
C ASN A 168 25.67 -19.07 0.12
N ASP A 169 24.78 -19.28 -0.85
CA ASP A 169 23.85 -18.25 -1.35
C ASP A 169 22.96 -17.62 -0.26
N HIS A 170 22.54 -18.40 0.73
CA HIS A 170 21.73 -17.91 1.84
C HIS A 170 22.58 -17.01 2.77
N GLN A 171 23.80 -17.44 3.08
CA GLN A 171 24.75 -16.64 3.88
C GLN A 171 25.13 -15.36 3.16
N LEU A 172 25.43 -15.43 1.86
CA LEU A 172 25.71 -14.25 1.03
C LEU A 172 24.53 -13.26 1.07
N SER A 173 23.28 -13.75 0.91
CA SER A 173 22.11 -12.90 0.93
C SER A 173 21.89 -12.26 2.28
N ARG A 174 21.95 -13.07 3.39
CA ARG A 174 21.59 -12.63 4.74
C ARG A 174 22.65 -11.74 5.38
N TYR A 175 23.93 -12.07 5.22
CA TYR A 175 25.02 -11.42 5.96
C TYR A 175 25.74 -10.33 5.16
N ILE A 176 25.58 -10.31 3.84
CA ILE A 176 26.29 -9.37 2.96
C ILE A 176 25.27 -8.54 2.17
N THR A 177 24.45 -9.15 1.31
CA THR A 177 23.59 -8.42 0.38
C THR A 177 22.54 -7.58 1.12
N ILE A 178 21.75 -8.18 2.03
CA ILE A 178 20.67 -7.48 2.75
C ILE A 178 21.22 -6.32 3.60
N PRO A 179 22.29 -6.49 4.41
CA PRO A 179 22.91 -5.38 5.12
C PRO A 179 23.39 -4.25 4.23
N MET A 180 24.01 -4.57 3.09
CA MET A 180 24.54 -3.55 2.16
C MET A 180 23.45 -2.75 1.46
N ILE A 181 22.29 -3.34 1.15
CA ILE A 181 21.15 -2.64 0.55
C ILE A 181 20.20 -2.05 1.61
N LYS A 182 20.58 -2.01 2.88
CA LYS A 182 19.77 -1.44 3.98
C LYS A 182 19.24 -0.03 3.67
N PRO A 183 19.99 0.90 3.04
CA PRO A 183 19.45 2.19 2.63
C PRO A 183 18.26 2.07 1.64
N VAL A 184 18.35 1.15 0.67
CA VAL A 184 17.27 0.88 -0.31
C VAL A 184 16.07 0.25 0.39
N LEU A 185 16.29 -0.71 1.31
CA LEU A 185 15.21 -1.30 2.11
C LEU A 185 14.49 -0.25 2.94
N ARG A 186 15.23 0.68 3.57
CA ARG A 186 14.64 1.82 4.30
C ARG A 186 13.73 2.64 3.40
N MET A 187 14.17 2.98 2.18
CA MET A 187 13.33 3.70 1.21
C MET A 187 12.07 2.91 0.84
N CYS A 188 12.20 1.61 0.60
CA CYS A 188 11.06 0.75 0.30
C CYS A 188 10.05 0.71 1.46
N VAL A 189 10.51 0.65 2.71
CA VAL A 189 9.62 0.70 3.88
C VAL A 189 8.90 2.04 3.98
N ILE A 190 9.60 3.16 3.76
CA ILE A 190 8.97 4.49 3.75
C ILE A 190 7.91 4.57 2.66
N PHE A 191 8.20 4.12 1.43
CA PHE A 191 7.23 4.15 0.33
C PHE A 191 6.04 3.22 0.57
N ALA A 192 6.26 2.02 1.12
CA ALA A 192 5.19 1.08 1.44
C ALA A 192 4.25 1.64 2.50
N VAL A 193 4.78 2.19 3.60
CA VAL A 193 3.97 2.77 4.68
C VAL A 193 3.24 4.02 4.21
N THR A 194 3.94 5.00 3.64
CA THR A 194 3.31 6.26 3.19
C THR A 194 2.34 6.01 2.04
N GLY A 195 2.64 5.08 1.14
CA GLY A 195 1.73 4.66 0.06
C GLY A 195 0.44 4.05 0.60
N SER A 196 0.54 3.19 1.62
CA SER A 196 -0.63 2.56 2.26
C SER A 196 -1.48 3.57 3.04
N LEU A 197 -0.86 4.51 3.77
CA LEU A 197 -1.57 5.53 4.54
C LEU A 197 -2.37 6.51 3.66
N LYS A 198 -1.90 6.76 2.44
CA LYS A 198 -2.58 7.60 1.44
C LYS A 198 -3.29 6.81 0.34
N ALA A 199 -3.46 5.49 0.51
CA ALA A 199 -4.12 4.65 -0.48
C ALA A 199 -5.54 5.17 -0.77
N PHE A 200 -5.89 5.27 -2.06
CA PHE A 200 -7.19 5.79 -2.51
C PHE A 200 -7.69 5.06 -3.75
N ASP A 201 -7.03 5.26 -4.89
CA ASP A 201 -7.56 4.97 -6.22
C ASP A 201 -8.14 3.57 -6.37
N LEU A 202 -7.38 2.55 -5.97
CA LEU A 202 -7.78 1.16 -6.15
C LEU A 202 -8.95 0.78 -5.23
N ILE A 203 -8.94 1.24 -3.98
CA ILE A 203 -10.02 0.99 -3.01
C ILE A 203 -11.30 1.68 -3.47
N TYR A 204 -11.18 2.93 -3.95
CA TYR A 204 -12.31 3.69 -4.47
C TYR A 204 -12.95 3.01 -5.68
N VAL A 205 -12.15 2.53 -6.64
CA VAL A 205 -12.67 1.83 -7.83
C VAL A 205 -13.28 0.48 -7.47
N LEU A 206 -12.68 -0.29 -6.54
CA LEU A 206 -13.16 -1.64 -6.21
C LEU A 206 -14.43 -1.64 -5.38
N THR A 207 -14.52 -0.77 -4.37
CA THR A 207 -15.57 -0.85 -3.33
C THR A 207 -16.16 0.49 -2.93
N GLY A 208 -15.53 1.63 -3.31
CA GLY A 208 -15.89 2.95 -2.78
C GLY A 208 -15.74 3.07 -1.25
N GLY A 209 -14.99 2.14 -0.61
CA GLY A 209 -14.88 2.04 0.86
C GLY A 209 -15.88 1.06 1.50
N GLY A 210 -16.85 0.54 0.73
CA GLY A 210 -17.88 -0.39 1.20
C GLY A 210 -17.41 -1.85 1.36
N PRO A 211 -18.34 -2.76 1.71
CA PRO A 211 -19.67 -2.48 2.26
C PRO A 211 -19.60 -1.96 3.71
N ALA A 212 -20.52 -1.08 4.07
CA ALA A 212 -20.65 -0.53 5.44
C ALA A 212 -19.30 -0.08 6.05
N HIS A 213 -18.49 0.67 5.29
CA HIS A 213 -17.16 1.18 5.66
C HIS A 213 -16.08 0.11 5.92
N ALA A 214 -16.30 -1.16 5.53
CA ALA A 214 -15.40 -2.27 5.87
C ALA A 214 -14.02 -2.14 5.19
N SER A 215 -13.95 -1.59 3.98
CA SER A 215 -12.71 -1.34 3.25
C SER A 215 -12.31 0.14 3.20
N GLU A 216 -13.07 1.00 3.87
CA GLU A 216 -12.84 2.45 3.86
C GLU A 216 -11.51 2.80 4.52
N VAL A 217 -10.79 3.74 3.90
CA VAL A 217 -9.53 4.32 4.38
C VAL A 217 -9.68 5.84 4.49
N PRO A 218 -8.77 6.55 5.21
CA PRO A 218 -8.91 8.00 5.38
C PRO A 218 -9.08 8.78 4.08
N SER A 219 -8.40 8.37 3.00
CA SER A 219 -8.51 9.05 1.70
C SER A 219 -9.88 8.86 1.03
N THR A 220 -10.52 7.68 1.15
CA THR A 220 -11.87 7.47 0.64
C THR A 220 -12.90 8.21 1.48
N LEU A 221 -12.75 8.23 2.80
CA LEU A 221 -13.59 9.03 3.70
C LEU A 221 -13.48 10.53 3.39
N MET A 222 -12.26 11.03 3.15
CA MET A 222 -12.02 12.42 2.77
C MET A 222 -12.83 12.82 1.52
N ILE A 223 -12.77 12.01 0.47
CA ILE A 223 -13.50 12.26 -0.77
C ILE A 223 -15.01 12.24 -0.53
N ASN A 224 -15.51 11.28 0.25
CA ASN A 224 -16.91 11.19 0.64
C ASN A 224 -17.39 12.45 1.41
N MET A 225 -16.57 12.96 2.36
CA MET A 225 -16.89 14.20 3.08
C MET A 225 -16.94 15.42 2.17
N ILE A 226 -16.00 15.52 1.22
CA ILE A 226 -15.91 16.67 0.31
C ILE A 226 -17.03 16.63 -0.74
N PHE A 227 -17.20 15.52 -1.46
CA PHE A 227 -18.04 15.48 -2.66
C PHE A 227 -19.47 14.99 -2.40
N ASP A 228 -19.67 14.06 -1.45
CA ASP A 228 -21.01 13.53 -1.19
C ASP A 228 -21.73 14.30 -0.08
N ARG A 229 -20.96 14.84 0.89
CA ARG A 229 -21.53 15.55 2.04
C ARG A 229 -21.29 17.07 2.03
N SER A 230 -20.56 17.59 1.05
CA SER A 230 -20.19 19.01 0.93
C SER A 230 -19.54 19.60 2.20
N ARG A 231 -18.77 18.77 2.94
CA ARG A 231 -18.08 19.16 4.17
C ARG A 231 -16.58 19.34 3.91
N TYR A 232 -16.23 20.40 3.17
CA TYR A 232 -14.86 20.66 2.73
C TYR A 232 -13.91 20.93 3.91
N GLY A 233 -14.38 21.60 4.97
CA GLY A 233 -13.58 21.84 6.17
C GLY A 233 -13.15 20.52 6.84
N LEU A 234 -14.11 19.61 7.04
CA LEU A 234 -13.85 18.29 7.62
C LEU A 234 -12.99 17.43 6.69
N GLY A 235 -13.25 17.41 5.39
CA GLY A 235 -12.41 16.71 4.40
C GLY A 235 -10.97 17.23 4.40
N SER A 236 -10.79 18.55 4.53
CA SER A 236 -9.46 19.16 4.63
C SER A 236 -8.74 18.77 5.94
N SER A 237 -9.45 18.58 7.05
CA SER A 237 -8.84 18.09 8.30
C SER A 237 -8.37 16.64 8.18
N ILE A 238 -9.11 15.78 7.46
CA ILE A 238 -8.67 14.41 7.13
C ILE A 238 -7.39 14.45 6.27
N ALA A 239 -7.35 15.33 5.25
CA ALA A 239 -6.16 15.48 4.42
C ALA A 239 -4.93 15.87 5.24
N MET A 240 -5.06 16.84 6.15
CA MET A 240 -3.97 17.26 7.04
C MET A 240 -3.53 16.14 7.97
N PHE A 241 -4.47 15.35 8.48
CA PHE A 241 -4.15 14.18 9.30
C PHE A 241 -3.34 13.11 8.51
N ILE A 242 -3.73 12.82 7.27
CA ILE A 242 -2.97 11.89 6.40
C ILE A 242 -1.55 12.41 6.17
N ILE A 243 -1.40 13.70 5.86
CA ILE A 243 -0.10 14.36 5.66
C ILE A 243 0.75 14.22 6.93
N PHE A 244 0.18 14.55 8.10
CA PHE A 244 0.87 14.42 9.38
C PHE A 244 1.35 12.99 9.64
N LEU A 245 0.48 11.98 9.43
CA LEU A 245 0.86 10.57 9.58
C LEU A 245 2.00 10.17 8.63
N CYS A 246 1.93 10.58 7.36
CA CYS A 246 2.98 10.26 6.39
C CYS A 246 4.34 10.85 6.81
N PHE A 247 4.38 12.11 7.23
CA PHE A 247 5.61 12.73 7.73
C PHE A 247 6.12 12.08 9.02
N PHE A 248 5.22 11.84 9.96
CA PHE A 248 5.56 11.21 11.24
C PHE A 248 6.22 9.84 11.01
N PHE A 249 5.59 8.97 10.22
CA PHE A 249 6.15 7.64 9.94
C PHE A 249 7.41 7.70 9.07
N ALA A 250 7.51 8.62 8.11
CA ALA A 250 8.73 8.78 7.32
C ALA A 250 9.93 9.16 8.21
N ILE A 251 9.74 10.11 9.14
CA ILE A 251 10.77 10.51 10.10
C ILE A 251 11.10 9.37 11.08
N LEU A 252 10.06 8.71 11.60
CA LEU A 252 10.22 7.59 12.53
C LEU A 252 11.04 6.45 11.89
N ILE A 253 10.67 6.02 10.67
CA ILE A 253 11.37 4.97 9.94
C ILE A 253 12.81 5.40 9.65
N LYS A 254 13.03 6.66 9.21
CA LYS A 254 14.37 7.19 8.99
C LYS A 254 15.25 7.09 10.25
N ARG A 255 14.68 7.40 11.42
CA ARG A 255 15.42 7.30 12.71
C ARG A 255 15.68 5.85 13.13
N CYS A 256 14.70 4.96 12.97
CA CYS A 256 14.85 3.55 13.34
C CYS A 256 15.86 2.80 12.45
N PHE A 257 15.93 3.15 11.16
CA PHE A 257 16.87 2.57 10.19
C PHE A 257 18.11 3.45 9.98
N ARG A 258 18.64 4.04 11.05
CA ARG A 258 19.87 4.86 10.96
C ARG A 258 20.99 4.01 10.36
N THR A 259 21.62 4.53 9.31
CA THR A 259 22.78 3.94 8.63
C THR A 259 23.97 4.87 8.87
N GLU A 260 25.18 4.30 8.92
CA GLU A 260 26.44 5.07 9.15
C GLU A 260 26.74 6.13 8.06
N VAL A 261 25.88 6.23 7.05
CA VAL A 261 25.99 7.19 5.94
C VAL A 261 25.13 8.45 6.21
N ASP A 262 24.34 8.50 7.28
CA ASP A 262 23.57 9.67 7.74
C ASP A 262 24.30 10.35 8.92
#